data_912fea031427aefd6e0ab578f9545700
#
_entry.id   912fea031427aefd6e0ab578f9545700
#
_cell.length_a   1.000
_cell.length_b   1.000
_cell.length_c   1.000
_cell.angle_alpha   90.00
_cell.angle_beta   90.00
_cell.angle_gamma   90.00
#
_symmetry.space_group_name_H-M   'P 1'
#
loop_
_entity.id
_entity.type
_entity.pdbx_description
1 polymer ?
#
loop_
_entity_poly.entity_id
_entity_poly.type
_entity_poly.pdbx_seq_one_letter_code
_entity_poly.pdbx_strand_id
1 'polypeptide(L)'
;MRLSAVGFMVLSTLCIVSVAARAQDAHDHAQGQYGQGHSENHDWYKELKQPDTGYSCCNGRSNTSEGDCRPTRAYINDDGMWYALLDGRWVPVPPRVVLKQLAPDGRSHICASRSGMIYCFLGGSRKS
;
A
#
# COMPACT_ATOMS: atom_id res chain seq x y z
N MET A 1 -10.17 -73.41 29.02
CA MET A 1 -10.69 -72.22 28.29
C MET A 1 -9.83 -71.06 28.63
N ARG A 2 -9.01 -70.62 27.68
CA ARG A 2 -8.15 -69.41 27.84
C ARG A 2 -8.57 -68.43 26.76
N LEU A 3 -9.16 -67.30 27.15
CA LEU A 3 -9.46 -66.20 26.28
C LEU A 3 -8.20 -65.33 26.16
N SER A 4 -7.69 -65.23 24.93
CA SER A 4 -6.64 -64.26 24.60
C SER A 4 -7.31 -63.00 24.15
N ALA A 5 -7.07 -61.87 24.90
CA ALA A 5 -7.47 -60.57 24.50
C ALA A 5 -6.40 -59.96 23.57
N VAL A 6 -6.77 -59.69 22.33
CA VAL A 6 -5.94 -59.00 21.35
C VAL A 6 -6.19 -57.50 21.53
N GLY A 7 -5.20 -56.82 22.07
CA GLY A 7 -5.23 -55.35 22.19
C GLY A 7 -4.95 -54.67 20.84
N PHE A 8 -5.93 -53.92 20.36
CA PHE A 8 -5.81 -53.11 19.15
C PHE A 8 -5.19 -51.74 19.53
N MET A 9 -3.93 -51.55 19.19
CA MET A 9 -3.23 -50.32 19.42
C MET A 9 -3.49 -49.37 18.23
N VAL A 10 -4.38 -48.40 18.41
CA VAL A 10 -4.68 -47.38 17.42
C VAL A 10 -3.61 -46.31 17.52
N LEU A 11 -2.72 -46.27 16.53
CA LEU A 11 -1.68 -45.25 16.41
C LEU A 11 -2.32 -43.99 15.78
N SER A 12 -2.68 -43.01 16.61
CA SER A 12 -3.17 -41.71 16.13
C SER A 12 -1.99 -40.90 15.61
N THR A 13 -1.87 -40.83 14.29
CA THR A 13 -0.91 -39.96 13.63
C THR A 13 -1.42 -38.50 13.69
N LEU A 14 -0.83 -37.69 14.56
CA LEU A 14 -1.14 -36.28 14.69
C LEU A 14 -0.47 -35.52 13.52
N CYS A 15 -1.24 -35.19 12.48
CA CYS A 15 -0.80 -34.29 11.41
C CYS A 15 -0.67 -32.89 11.99
N ILE A 16 0.56 -32.46 12.28
CA ILE A 16 0.87 -31.07 12.60
C ILE A 16 0.84 -30.30 11.29
N VAL A 17 -0.28 -29.62 11.01
CA VAL A 17 -0.37 -28.63 9.94
C VAL A 17 0.41 -27.40 10.38
N SER A 18 1.63 -27.25 9.88
CA SER A 18 2.40 -26.01 10.04
C SER A 18 1.72 -24.91 9.24
N VAL A 19 0.91 -24.10 9.90
CA VAL A 19 0.43 -22.84 9.33
C VAL A 19 1.63 -21.91 9.27
N ALA A 20 2.22 -21.77 8.08
CA ALA A 20 3.20 -20.72 7.83
C ALA A 20 2.49 -19.38 8.07
N ALA A 21 2.79 -18.72 9.17
CA ALA A 21 2.39 -17.35 9.41
C ALA A 21 3.06 -16.51 8.30
N ARG A 22 2.28 -16.12 7.29
CA ARG A 22 2.70 -15.07 6.37
C ARG A 22 2.87 -13.83 7.23
N ALA A 23 4.06 -13.26 7.25
CA ALA A 23 4.29 -11.95 7.79
C ALA A 23 3.30 -11.01 7.09
N GLN A 24 2.29 -10.56 7.83
CA GLN A 24 1.38 -9.55 7.33
C GLN A 24 2.22 -8.29 7.20
N ASP A 25 2.33 -7.79 5.98
CA ASP A 25 2.89 -6.47 5.76
C ASP A 25 2.18 -5.50 6.72
N ALA A 26 2.94 -4.56 7.30
CA ALA A 26 2.48 -3.67 8.37
C ALA A 26 1.30 -2.75 7.99
N HIS A 27 0.72 -2.94 6.80
CA HIS A 27 -0.44 -2.21 6.30
C HIS A 27 -1.65 -3.13 6.28
N ASP A 28 -2.66 -2.78 7.05
CA ASP A 28 -3.96 -3.46 6.96
C ASP A 28 -4.69 -3.01 5.68
N HIS A 29 -4.51 -3.77 4.62
CA HIS A 29 -5.18 -3.53 3.33
C HIS A 29 -6.65 -3.94 3.35
N ALA A 30 -7.10 -4.65 4.39
CA ALA A 30 -8.43 -5.26 4.43
C ALA A 30 -9.55 -4.25 4.65
N GLN A 31 -9.25 -3.04 5.11
CA GLN A 31 -10.29 -2.10 5.52
C GLN A 31 -10.66 -1.03 4.48
N GLY A 32 -10.15 -1.12 3.25
CA GLY A 32 -10.49 -0.15 2.20
C GLY A 32 -10.10 1.30 2.51
N GLN A 33 -9.30 1.51 3.54
CA GLN A 33 -8.92 2.81 4.08
C GLN A 33 -8.14 3.65 3.07
N TYR A 34 -7.60 3.02 2.05
CA TYR A 34 -6.65 3.59 1.10
C TYR A 34 -7.14 3.59 -0.34
N GLY A 35 -8.44 3.32 -0.53
CA GLY A 35 -9.07 3.36 -1.84
C GLY A 35 -8.77 2.15 -2.73
N GLN A 36 -9.60 1.99 -3.74
CA GLN A 36 -9.40 0.95 -4.76
C GLN A 36 -8.11 1.23 -5.53
N GLY A 37 -7.33 0.18 -5.80
CA GLY A 37 -6.11 0.25 -6.58
C GLY A 37 -4.82 0.33 -5.75
N HIS A 38 -4.87 0.48 -4.43
CA HIS A 38 -3.68 0.39 -3.59
C HIS A 38 -3.05 -1.00 -3.66
N SER A 39 -3.83 -2.04 -3.41
CA SER A 39 -3.35 -3.43 -3.41
C SER A 39 -2.83 -3.88 -4.77
N GLU A 40 -3.41 -3.42 -5.87
CA GLU A 40 -2.98 -3.75 -7.24
C GLU A 40 -1.59 -3.19 -7.57
N ASN A 41 -1.23 -2.07 -6.96
CA ASN A 41 0.04 -1.37 -7.23
C ASN A 41 1.02 -1.45 -6.05
N HIS A 42 0.72 -2.23 -5.01
CA HIS A 42 1.45 -2.22 -3.74
C HIS A 42 2.95 -2.46 -3.91
N ASP A 43 3.36 -3.45 -4.69
CA ASP A 43 4.79 -3.77 -4.88
C ASP A 43 5.52 -2.62 -5.60
N TRP A 44 4.88 -1.99 -6.56
CA TRP A 44 5.43 -0.81 -7.21
C TRP A 44 5.53 0.38 -6.26
N TYR A 45 4.53 0.63 -5.43
CA TYR A 45 4.57 1.72 -4.45
C TYR A 45 5.73 1.59 -3.45
N LYS A 46 6.10 0.37 -3.07
CA LYS A 46 7.24 0.12 -2.17
C LYS A 46 8.56 0.66 -2.71
N GLU A 47 8.71 0.72 -4.02
CA GLU A 47 9.93 1.19 -4.67
C GLU A 47 10.00 2.72 -4.76
N LEU A 48 8.88 3.41 -4.59
CA LEU A 48 8.83 4.86 -4.69
C LEU A 48 9.56 5.53 -3.54
N LYS A 49 10.38 6.51 -3.89
CA LYS A 49 11.16 7.31 -2.92
C LYS A 49 10.77 8.77 -2.99
N GLN A 50 10.70 9.39 -1.82
CA GLN A 50 10.49 10.82 -1.67
C GLN A 50 11.64 11.58 -2.32
N PRO A 51 11.37 12.59 -3.17
CA PRO A 51 12.43 13.29 -3.88
C PRO A 51 13.35 14.09 -2.98
N ASP A 52 12.84 14.57 -1.85
CA ASP A 52 13.55 15.45 -0.92
C ASP A 52 14.32 14.70 0.17
N THR A 53 13.84 13.52 0.60
CA THR A 53 14.43 12.79 1.73
C THR A 53 15.01 11.44 1.36
N GLY A 54 14.61 10.85 0.22
CA GLY A 54 14.98 9.49 -0.17
C GLY A 54 14.26 8.38 0.62
N TYR A 55 13.39 8.72 1.57
CA TYR A 55 12.58 7.74 2.30
C TYR A 55 11.50 7.14 1.40
N SER A 56 10.93 6.01 1.83
CA SER A 56 9.81 5.41 1.11
C SER A 56 8.60 6.35 1.09
N CYS A 57 7.95 6.44 -0.07
CA CYS A 57 6.69 7.17 -0.20
C CYS A 57 5.58 6.55 0.65
N CYS A 58 5.57 5.21 0.79
CA CYS A 58 4.55 4.49 1.55
C CYS A 58 4.75 4.57 3.07
N ASN A 59 5.99 4.72 3.53
CA ASN A 59 6.30 4.60 4.96
C ASN A 59 6.51 5.95 5.66
N GLY A 60 6.24 7.06 4.98
CA GLY A 60 6.40 8.38 5.57
C GLY A 60 7.85 8.70 5.98
N ARG A 61 8.02 9.67 6.87
CA ARG A 61 9.35 10.17 7.27
C ARG A 61 10.09 9.29 8.27
N SER A 62 9.39 8.42 8.98
CA SER A 62 9.94 7.63 10.08
C SER A 62 10.05 6.14 9.77
N ASN A 63 9.90 5.76 8.51
CA ASN A 63 9.83 4.35 8.11
C ASN A 63 8.72 3.57 8.84
N THR A 64 7.73 4.29 9.34
CA THR A 64 6.49 3.76 9.89
C THR A 64 5.44 3.68 8.80
N SER A 65 4.41 2.91 9.01
CA SER A 65 3.29 2.74 8.07
C SER A 65 2.34 3.95 7.99
N GLU A 66 2.84 5.17 8.16
CA GLU A 66 2.02 6.38 8.21
C GLU A 66 1.63 6.93 6.84
N GLY A 67 2.42 6.66 5.81
CA GLY A 67 2.14 7.10 4.46
C GLY A 67 1.52 5.98 3.64
N ASP A 68 0.46 6.30 2.92
CA ASP A 68 -0.14 5.34 2.03
C ASP A 68 -0.32 5.90 0.64
N CYS A 69 -0.08 5.03 -0.33
CA CYS A 69 -0.15 5.36 -1.75
C CYS A 69 -1.44 4.82 -2.35
N ARG A 70 -2.12 5.65 -3.14
CA ARG A 70 -3.35 5.28 -3.81
C ARG A 70 -3.56 6.08 -5.09
N PRO A 71 -4.34 5.55 -6.04
CA PRO A 71 -4.80 6.33 -7.18
C PRO A 71 -5.62 7.53 -6.71
N THR A 72 -5.51 8.65 -7.40
CA THR A 72 -6.30 9.83 -7.13
C THR A 72 -6.68 10.58 -8.42
N ARG A 73 -7.66 11.47 -8.33
CA ARG A 73 -7.91 12.46 -9.37
C ARG A 73 -7.02 13.66 -9.13
N ALA A 74 -6.49 14.23 -10.21
CA ALA A 74 -5.66 15.40 -10.12
C ALA A 74 -5.82 16.28 -11.36
N TYR A 75 -5.49 17.55 -11.21
CA TYR A 75 -5.40 18.51 -12.31
C TYR A 75 -4.27 19.51 -12.06
N ILE A 76 -3.88 20.19 -13.12
CA ILE A 76 -2.96 21.33 -13.04
C ILE A 76 -3.80 22.60 -13.17
N ASN A 77 -3.63 23.56 -12.26
CA ASN A 77 -4.28 24.84 -12.35
C ASN A 77 -3.58 25.77 -13.37
N ASP A 78 -4.10 26.98 -13.57
CA ASP A 78 -3.58 27.94 -14.53
C ASP A 78 -2.14 28.40 -14.19
N ASP A 79 -1.74 28.34 -12.93
CA ASP A 79 -0.38 28.65 -12.46
C ASP A 79 0.60 27.48 -12.63
N GLY A 80 0.16 26.35 -13.19
CA GLY A 80 0.99 25.16 -13.38
C GLY A 80 1.17 24.31 -12.13
N MET A 81 0.40 24.53 -11.07
CA MET A 81 0.46 23.75 -9.85
C MET A 81 -0.50 22.57 -9.89
N TRP A 82 -0.03 21.42 -9.40
CA TRP A 82 -0.87 20.26 -9.22
C TRP A 82 -1.82 20.40 -8.03
N TYR A 83 -3.05 20.00 -8.25
CA TYR A 83 -4.06 19.75 -7.22
C TYR A 83 -4.49 18.29 -7.29
N ALA A 84 -4.59 17.66 -6.13
CA ALA A 84 -5.01 16.26 -6.02
C ALA A 84 -6.21 16.13 -5.08
N LEU A 85 -7.06 15.15 -5.34
CA LEU A 85 -8.19 14.85 -4.47
C LEU A 85 -7.71 13.95 -3.32
N LEU A 86 -7.71 14.49 -2.09
CA LEU A 86 -7.32 13.78 -0.88
C LEU A 86 -8.48 13.82 0.12
N ASP A 87 -9.01 12.66 0.45
CA ASP A 87 -10.13 12.49 1.41
C ASP A 87 -11.31 13.42 1.11
N GLY A 88 -11.71 13.47 -0.16
CA GLY A 88 -12.84 14.26 -0.63
C GLY A 88 -12.58 15.76 -0.81
N ARG A 89 -11.36 16.23 -0.62
CA ARG A 89 -10.97 17.63 -0.78
C ARG A 89 -9.86 17.79 -1.82
N TRP A 90 -9.94 18.85 -2.61
CA TRP A 90 -8.86 19.26 -3.50
C TRP A 90 -7.78 19.98 -2.69
N VAL A 91 -6.59 19.43 -2.70
CA VAL A 91 -5.43 20.00 -1.98
C VAL A 91 -4.31 20.32 -2.95
N PRO A 92 -3.59 21.45 -2.74
CA PRO A 92 -2.41 21.74 -3.54
C PRO A 92 -1.29 20.75 -3.24
N VAL A 93 -0.63 20.28 -4.29
CA VAL A 93 0.51 19.38 -4.18
C VAL A 93 1.80 20.18 -4.15
N PRO A 94 2.60 20.09 -3.09
CA PRO A 94 3.88 20.79 -3.06
C PRO A 94 4.80 20.32 -4.20
N PRO A 95 5.43 21.23 -4.98
CA PRO A 95 6.29 20.83 -6.09
C PRO A 95 7.43 19.88 -5.70
N ARG A 96 7.95 20.00 -4.48
CA ARG A 96 9.06 19.19 -3.97
C ARG A 96 8.73 17.70 -3.83
N VAL A 97 7.44 17.32 -3.76
CA VAL A 97 7.01 15.93 -3.60
C VAL A 97 6.52 15.29 -4.91
N VAL A 98 6.58 16.05 -6.01
CA VAL A 98 6.17 15.58 -7.33
C VAL A 98 7.26 14.71 -7.93
N LEU A 99 6.95 13.45 -8.18
CA LEU A 99 7.84 12.52 -8.85
C LEU A 99 7.80 12.74 -10.37
N LYS A 100 8.95 12.61 -11.03
CA LYS A 100 9.06 12.81 -12.48
C LYS A 100 8.59 11.60 -13.30
N GLN A 101 8.53 10.44 -12.68
CA GLN A 101 8.08 9.22 -13.35
C GLN A 101 6.55 9.15 -13.43
N LEU A 102 6.05 8.42 -14.41
CA LEU A 102 4.63 8.12 -14.54
C LEU A 102 4.30 6.81 -13.83
N ALA A 103 3.06 6.71 -13.36
CA ALA A 103 2.54 5.44 -12.86
C ALA A 103 2.34 4.44 -14.00
N PRO A 104 2.48 3.11 -13.75
CA PRO A 104 2.30 2.08 -14.76
C PRO A 104 0.91 2.11 -15.42
N ASP A 105 -0.12 2.50 -14.68
CA ASP A 105 -1.49 2.62 -15.17
C ASP A 105 -1.82 3.98 -15.82
N GLY A 106 -0.84 4.89 -15.85
CA GLY A 106 -0.98 6.23 -16.42
C GLY A 106 -1.89 7.19 -15.64
N ARG A 107 -2.39 6.77 -14.47
CA ARG A 107 -3.21 7.63 -13.59
C ARG A 107 -2.35 8.47 -12.67
N SER A 108 -2.97 9.47 -12.02
CA SER A 108 -2.34 10.17 -10.91
C SER A 108 -2.42 9.33 -9.64
N HIS A 109 -1.35 9.38 -8.84
CA HIS A 109 -1.25 8.69 -7.55
C HIS A 109 -0.73 9.64 -6.48
N ILE A 110 -1.20 9.44 -5.25
CA ILE A 110 -0.78 10.24 -4.09
C ILE A 110 -0.39 9.31 -2.95
N CYS A 111 0.71 9.64 -2.28
CA CYS A 111 1.13 9.00 -1.04
C CYS A 111 1.06 10.02 0.07
N ALA A 112 0.18 9.82 1.03
CA ALA A 112 -0.08 10.78 2.09
C ALA A 112 -0.32 10.10 3.44
N SER A 113 -0.04 10.82 4.52
CA SER A 113 -0.42 10.40 5.88
C SER A 113 -1.91 10.56 6.12
N ARG A 114 -2.41 9.98 7.20
CA ARG A 114 -3.78 10.20 7.69
C ARG A 114 -4.06 11.65 8.07
N SER A 115 -3.03 12.39 8.45
CA SER A 115 -3.15 13.82 8.77
C SER A 115 -3.15 14.73 7.53
N GLY A 116 -3.02 14.14 6.32
CA GLY A 116 -3.03 14.90 5.06
C GLY A 116 -1.66 15.40 4.61
N MET A 117 -0.56 14.99 5.26
CA MET A 117 0.78 15.33 4.77
C MET A 117 1.10 14.50 3.53
N ILE A 118 1.40 15.16 2.42
CA ILE A 118 1.75 14.52 1.16
C ILE A 118 3.25 14.23 1.14
N TYR A 119 3.62 12.96 0.94
CA TYR A 119 5.01 12.51 0.83
C TYR A 119 5.47 12.39 -0.60
N CYS A 120 4.60 11.92 -1.48
CA CYS A 120 4.88 11.77 -2.91
C CYS A 120 3.61 11.97 -3.72
N PHE A 121 3.79 12.47 -4.92
CA PHE A 121 2.72 12.60 -5.90
C PHE A 121 3.25 12.26 -7.30
N LEU A 122 2.47 11.51 -8.04
CA LEU A 122 2.70 11.21 -9.45
C LEU A 122 1.57 11.78 -10.27
N GLY A 123 1.89 12.67 -11.17
CA GLY A 123 0.93 13.17 -12.16
C GLY A 123 0.60 12.09 -13.18
N GLY A 124 -0.67 11.97 -13.53
CA GLY A 124 -1.10 11.08 -14.61
C GLY A 124 -0.63 11.58 -15.98
N SER A 125 -0.63 10.67 -16.97
CA SER A 125 -0.45 11.07 -18.35
C SER A 125 -1.59 12.01 -18.76
N ARG A 126 -1.25 13.17 -19.31
CA ARG A 126 -2.26 14.04 -19.93
C ARG A 126 -2.88 13.28 -21.10
N LYS A 127 -4.08 12.75 -20.92
CA LYS A 127 -4.94 12.50 -22.06
C LYS A 127 -5.64 13.83 -22.35
N SER A 128 -5.18 14.47 -23.38
CA SER A 128 -5.88 15.57 -24.04
C SER A 128 -7.26 15.09 -24.52
#